data_bc7ca3860ec5eb9e1016fb397061b195
#
_entry.id   bc7ca3860ec5eb9e1016fb397061b195
#
_cell.length_a   1.000
_cell.length_b   1.000
_cell.length_c   1.000
_cell.angle_alpha   90.00
_cell.angle_beta   90.00
_cell.angle_gamma   90.00
#
_symmetry.space_group_name_H-M   'P 1'
#
loop_
_entity.id
_entity.type
_entity.pdbx_description
1 polymer ?
#
loop_
_entity_poly.entity_id
_entity_poly.type
_entity_poly.pdbx_seq_one_letter_code
_entity_poly.pdbx_strand_id
1 'polypeptide(L)'
;MIVIGIPGDKRTSGIQQARSDLGMPPAIILSYAEFLQGQSLGDLLEVQKQQLSSQPAVYNGIDLSAAPPLLRLESPGSSFEVERALIALGAPDAVDVDDSLHPYAERPDPRPLRVKVAHQLKEMQGVLHHPSQWFRGYCRMLARLQREAKEVCPGSLWLNDPADIAAMTDKRRAQQILSEAGIPIPRPLGEEQQPTDYASLREMMISRRMHRVFIKLAFGSAASGVIAYQLHPVTGAEVALTTVGVENYITRPPIYYNSGKLRRYTDTATISGIINWIYRHGGYAEQWIPKIGHNGKAFDIRQLVVLREACHAIARVSSTPITNLHLRSQRMSPSEAGLSEFIQEQVRNTALQALAAFPRSGVAGIDVLISGGSQQCFVADVNPFGDLLYDVKYRGCSTYEWEMKVLTARDYITHPSTPLIKEGSS
;
A
#
# COMPACT_ATOMS: atom_id res chain seq x y z
N MET A 1 -9.59 13.43 16.49
CA MET A 1 -9.10 12.41 15.52
C MET A 1 -9.26 11.04 16.13
N ILE A 2 -9.79 10.09 15.37
CA ILE A 2 -9.88 8.67 15.71
C ILE A 2 -8.98 7.92 14.75
N VAL A 3 -8.07 7.11 15.27
CA VAL A 3 -7.14 6.28 14.47
C VAL A 3 -7.49 4.81 14.70
N ILE A 4 -7.75 4.09 13.63
CA ILE A 4 -8.02 2.65 13.66
C ILE A 4 -6.76 1.96 13.14
N GLY A 5 -6.13 1.16 13.99
CA GLY A 5 -4.82 0.61 13.71
C GLY A 5 -4.39 -0.47 14.71
N ILE A 6 -3.09 -0.64 14.87
CA ILE A 6 -2.48 -1.53 15.84
C ILE A 6 -1.95 -0.66 16.99
N PRO A 7 -2.57 -0.74 18.20
CA PRO A 7 -2.13 0.07 19.34
C PRO A 7 -0.66 -0.20 19.68
N GLY A 8 0.11 0.88 19.88
CA GLY A 8 1.52 0.80 20.26
C GLY A 8 2.49 0.45 19.14
N ASP A 9 2.03 0.26 17.91
CA ASP A 9 2.94 0.12 16.78
C ASP A 9 3.63 1.45 16.42
N LYS A 10 4.60 1.41 15.50
CA LYS A 10 5.38 2.59 15.11
C LYS A 10 4.53 3.70 14.50
N ARG A 11 3.41 3.36 13.84
CA ARG A 11 2.55 4.33 13.17
C ARG A 11 1.63 5.03 14.16
N THR A 12 0.88 4.26 14.96
CA THR A 12 -0.01 4.82 15.99
C THR A 12 0.78 5.59 17.05
N SER A 13 1.95 5.09 17.47
CA SER A 13 2.85 5.79 18.39
C SER A 13 3.42 7.07 17.78
N GLY A 14 3.80 7.04 16.51
CA GLY A 14 4.32 8.22 15.82
C GLY A 14 3.28 9.33 15.65
N ILE A 15 2.01 8.98 15.40
CA ILE A 15 0.91 9.95 15.38
C ILE A 15 0.69 10.58 16.77
N GLN A 16 0.67 9.77 17.83
CA GLN A 16 0.52 10.27 19.19
C GLN A 16 1.67 11.21 19.59
N GLN A 17 2.90 10.83 19.24
CA GLN A 17 4.07 11.68 19.51
C GLN A 17 3.98 13.01 18.75
N ALA A 18 3.68 12.99 17.46
CA ALA A 18 3.53 14.22 16.67
C ALA A 18 2.44 15.14 17.21
N ARG A 19 1.32 14.58 17.67
CA ARG A 19 0.24 15.36 18.30
C ARG A 19 0.70 15.96 19.64
N SER A 20 1.42 15.20 20.46
CA SER A 20 2.02 15.68 21.70
C SER A 20 3.01 16.82 21.47
N ASP A 21 3.92 16.66 20.50
CA ASP A 21 4.93 17.66 20.17
C ASP A 21 4.33 18.99 19.65
N LEU A 22 3.14 18.91 19.06
CA LEU A 22 2.37 20.04 18.57
C LEU A 22 1.37 20.61 19.61
N GLY A 23 1.34 20.07 20.83
CA GLY A 23 0.39 20.49 21.86
C GLY A 23 -1.07 20.15 21.54
N MET A 24 -1.32 19.17 20.68
CA MET A 24 -2.65 18.73 20.29
C MET A 24 -3.19 17.66 21.26
N PRO A 25 -4.51 17.58 21.46
CA PRO A 25 -5.10 16.47 22.20
C PRO A 25 -4.70 15.12 21.56
N PRO A 26 -4.45 14.08 22.37
CA PRO A 26 -4.13 12.75 21.83
C PRO A 26 -5.25 12.22 20.93
N ALA A 27 -4.89 11.38 19.95
CA ALA A 27 -5.86 10.69 19.13
C ALA A 27 -6.48 9.51 19.92
N ILE A 28 -7.74 9.20 19.66
CA ILE A 28 -8.38 7.97 20.12
C ILE A 28 -7.87 6.84 19.23
N ILE A 29 -7.23 5.82 19.82
CA ILE A 29 -6.73 4.68 19.08
C ILE A 29 -7.67 3.49 19.25
N LEU A 30 -8.21 2.98 18.16
CA LEU A 30 -9.06 1.79 18.12
C LEU A 30 -8.31 0.61 17.50
N SER A 31 -8.45 -0.57 18.11
CA SER A 31 -7.72 -1.77 17.74
C SER A 31 -8.37 -2.53 16.59
N TYR A 32 -7.61 -2.82 15.54
CA TYR A 32 -8.04 -3.77 14.50
C TYR A 32 -8.32 -5.17 15.06
N ALA A 33 -7.52 -5.63 16.03
CA ALA A 33 -7.69 -6.98 16.58
C ALA A 33 -9.04 -7.10 17.30
N GLU A 34 -9.40 -6.14 18.14
CA GLU A 34 -10.67 -6.13 18.85
C GLU A 34 -11.87 -6.00 17.89
N PHE A 35 -11.76 -5.14 16.89
CA PHE A 35 -12.78 -5.00 15.84
C PHE A 35 -12.98 -6.31 15.06
N LEU A 36 -11.90 -6.99 14.69
CA LEU A 36 -11.94 -8.27 13.97
C LEU A 36 -12.38 -9.45 14.86
N GLN A 37 -12.33 -9.32 16.18
CA GLN A 37 -12.89 -10.26 17.15
C GLN A 37 -14.39 -10.07 17.38
N GLY A 38 -15.02 -9.11 16.68
CA GLY A 38 -16.47 -8.93 16.68
C GLY A 38 -16.99 -7.73 17.46
N GLN A 39 -16.11 -6.98 18.14
CA GLN A 39 -16.54 -5.70 18.76
C GLN A 39 -16.98 -4.72 17.69
N SER A 40 -18.03 -3.93 17.96
CA SER A 40 -18.44 -2.85 17.06
C SER A 40 -17.57 -1.61 17.22
N LEU A 41 -17.57 -0.75 16.21
CA LEU A 41 -16.90 0.55 16.30
C LEU A 41 -17.46 1.40 17.46
N GLY A 42 -18.76 1.27 17.74
CA GLY A 42 -19.44 1.93 18.86
C GLY A 42 -18.93 1.46 20.20
N ASP A 43 -18.85 0.14 20.41
CA ASP A 43 -18.35 -0.43 21.67
C ASP A 43 -16.91 0.00 21.93
N LEU A 44 -16.06 -0.05 20.91
CA LEU A 44 -14.66 0.37 21.02
C LEU A 44 -14.53 1.86 21.38
N LEU A 45 -15.36 2.70 20.80
CA LEU A 45 -15.39 4.14 21.13
C LEU A 45 -15.85 4.39 22.55
N GLU A 46 -16.88 3.70 23.02
CA GLU A 46 -17.38 3.87 24.39
C GLU A 46 -16.35 3.41 25.44
N VAL A 47 -15.66 2.30 25.20
CA VAL A 47 -14.55 1.84 26.07
C VAL A 47 -13.46 2.90 26.14
N GLN A 48 -13.06 3.46 25.01
CA GLN A 48 -12.01 4.48 24.97
C GLN A 48 -12.47 5.80 25.66
N LYS A 49 -13.71 6.23 25.46
CA LYS A 49 -14.26 7.41 26.16
C LYS A 49 -14.25 7.24 27.69
N GLN A 50 -14.62 6.06 28.18
CA GLN A 50 -14.59 5.75 29.61
C GLN A 50 -13.17 5.79 30.18
N GLN A 51 -12.18 5.21 29.46
CA GLN A 51 -10.78 5.26 29.86
C GLN A 51 -10.24 6.70 29.90
N LEU A 52 -10.61 7.52 28.92
CA LEU A 52 -10.22 8.93 28.84
C LEU A 52 -10.86 9.76 29.96
N SER A 53 -12.11 9.49 30.31
CA SER A 53 -12.83 10.18 31.40
C SER A 53 -12.22 9.89 32.77
N SER A 54 -11.55 8.77 32.94
CA SER A 54 -10.81 8.42 34.16
C SER A 54 -9.45 9.12 34.31
N GLN A 55 -8.99 9.85 33.29
CA GLN A 55 -7.72 10.58 33.27
C GLN A 55 -7.94 12.08 32.93
N PRO A 56 -8.67 12.86 33.76
CA PRO A 56 -9.11 14.21 33.40
C PRO A 56 -7.96 15.20 33.17
N ALA A 57 -6.80 14.98 33.74
CA ALA A 57 -5.65 15.89 33.59
C ALA A 57 -5.10 15.97 32.14
N VAL A 58 -5.35 14.97 31.31
CA VAL A 58 -4.83 14.89 29.94
C VAL A 58 -5.87 15.22 28.87
N TYR A 59 -7.16 15.12 29.24
CA TYR A 59 -8.27 15.11 28.26
C TYR A 59 -9.35 16.18 28.49
N ASN A 60 -9.08 17.17 29.34
CA ASN A 60 -9.99 18.32 29.50
C ASN A 60 -10.15 19.06 28.17
N GLY A 61 -11.20 18.71 27.41
CA GLY A 61 -11.58 19.42 26.18
C GLY A 61 -11.84 18.61 24.92
N ILE A 62 -11.85 17.27 24.97
CA ILE A 62 -12.29 16.50 23.79
C ILE A 62 -13.83 16.42 23.80
N ASP A 63 -14.46 17.46 23.27
CA ASP A 63 -15.87 17.41 22.90
C ASP A 63 -16.03 16.81 21.50
N LEU A 64 -16.40 15.53 21.44
CA LEU A 64 -16.71 14.84 20.18
C LEU A 64 -18.03 15.33 19.57
N SER A 65 -18.81 16.15 20.28
CA SER A 65 -20.07 16.72 19.79
C SER A 65 -19.88 18.04 19.04
N ALA A 66 -18.73 18.71 19.20
CA ALA A 66 -18.52 20.05 18.65
C ALA A 66 -18.17 20.08 17.16
N ALA A 67 -17.59 18.99 16.60
CA ALA A 67 -17.32 18.84 15.17
C ALA A 67 -17.20 17.35 14.80
N PRO A 68 -17.59 16.96 13.58
CA PRO A 68 -17.42 15.58 13.10
C PRO A 68 -15.97 15.12 13.21
N PRO A 69 -15.70 13.92 13.75
CA PRO A 69 -14.34 13.44 13.92
C PRO A 69 -13.68 13.10 12.56
N LEU A 70 -12.37 13.35 12.45
CA LEU A 70 -11.56 12.82 11.38
C LEU A 70 -11.16 11.38 11.72
N LEU A 71 -11.53 10.46 10.84
CA LEU A 71 -11.20 9.03 10.91
C LEU A 71 -9.96 8.74 10.08
N ARG A 72 -9.02 8.03 10.65
CA ARG A 72 -7.79 7.59 9.99
C ARG A 72 -7.62 6.09 10.13
N LEU A 73 -7.35 5.43 9.02
CA LEU A 73 -6.94 4.03 8.99
C LEU A 73 -5.42 3.94 8.85
N GLU A 74 -4.81 3.04 9.62
CA GLU A 74 -3.39 2.71 9.48
C GLU A 74 -3.19 1.32 8.88
N SER A 75 -1.95 1.01 8.50
CA SER A 75 -1.63 -0.28 7.90
C SER A 75 -1.87 -1.44 8.88
N PRO A 76 -2.57 -2.51 8.48
CA PRO A 76 -2.79 -3.69 9.33
C PRO A 76 -1.58 -4.65 9.38
N GLY A 77 -0.52 -4.40 8.60
CA GLY A 77 0.52 -5.38 8.26
C GLY A 77 1.62 -5.60 9.30
N SER A 78 1.51 -5.11 10.55
CA SER A 78 2.52 -5.31 11.59
C SER A 78 2.13 -6.32 12.68
N SER A 79 0.96 -6.97 12.54
CA SER A 79 0.44 -7.95 13.50
C SER A 79 -0.05 -9.21 12.81
N PHE A 80 0.54 -10.35 13.13
CA PHE A 80 0.07 -11.64 12.59
C PHE A 80 -1.33 -12.00 13.10
N GLU A 81 -1.71 -11.56 14.29
CA GLU A 81 -3.07 -11.74 14.81
C GLU A 81 -4.10 -11.05 13.89
N VAL A 82 -3.84 -9.82 13.49
CA VAL A 82 -4.68 -9.08 12.54
C VAL A 82 -4.65 -9.74 11.17
N GLU A 83 -3.49 -10.14 10.66
CA GLU A 83 -3.35 -10.84 9.39
C GLU A 83 -4.17 -12.13 9.36
N ARG A 84 -4.05 -12.95 10.38
CA ARG A 84 -4.80 -14.20 10.54
C ARG A 84 -6.31 -13.97 10.61
N ALA A 85 -6.76 -12.95 11.33
CA ALA A 85 -8.17 -12.58 11.44
C ALA A 85 -8.74 -12.09 10.10
N LEU A 86 -7.95 -11.33 9.32
CA LEU A 86 -8.32 -10.93 7.97
C LEU A 86 -8.45 -12.15 7.03
N ILE A 87 -7.53 -13.13 7.11
CA ILE A 87 -7.64 -14.36 6.34
C ILE A 87 -8.93 -15.11 6.72
N ALA A 88 -9.28 -15.16 8.01
CA ALA A 88 -10.52 -15.78 8.48
C ALA A 88 -11.76 -15.03 7.97
N LEU A 89 -11.76 -13.71 8.03
CA LEU A 89 -12.85 -12.88 7.51
C LEU A 89 -13.01 -13.03 5.99
N GLY A 90 -11.92 -13.28 5.24
CA GLY A 90 -11.93 -13.54 3.81
C GLY A 90 -12.35 -14.96 3.41
N ALA A 91 -12.61 -15.85 4.36
CA ALA A 91 -12.97 -17.24 4.10
C ALA A 91 -14.30 -17.36 3.32
N PRO A 92 -14.47 -18.43 2.52
CA PRO A 92 -15.71 -18.64 1.76
C PRO A 92 -16.91 -18.96 2.66
N ASP A 93 -16.68 -19.48 3.86
CA ASP A 93 -17.68 -19.79 4.88
C ASP A 93 -17.81 -18.72 5.98
N ALA A 94 -17.24 -17.54 5.79
CA ALA A 94 -17.48 -16.40 6.67
C ALA A 94 -18.92 -15.88 6.48
N VAL A 95 -19.59 -15.56 7.60
CA VAL A 95 -20.98 -15.11 7.63
C VAL A 95 -21.05 -13.61 7.96
N ASP A 96 -22.19 -13.00 7.68
CA ASP A 96 -22.47 -11.58 7.97
C ASP A 96 -21.40 -10.63 7.39
N VAL A 97 -20.98 -10.90 6.15
CA VAL A 97 -19.92 -10.19 5.46
C VAL A 97 -20.46 -9.27 4.36
N ASP A 98 -19.68 -8.25 4.04
CA ASP A 98 -19.99 -7.26 3.01
C ASP A 98 -18.85 -7.23 1.97
N ASP A 99 -19.15 -7.67 0.76
CA ASP A 99 -18.22 -7.71 -0.38
C ASP A 99 -18.35 -6.46 -1.29
N SER A 100 -19.05 -5.39 -0.85
CA SER A 100 -19.39 -4.21 -1.67
C SER A 100 -18.17 -3.38 -2.13
N LEU A 101 -17.07 -3.37 -1.38
CA LEU A 101 -15.90 -2.57 -1.72
C LEU A 101 -15.01 -3.19 -2.79
N HIS A 102 -15.10 -4.48 -3.02
CA HIS A 102 -14.30 -5.14 -4.03
C HIS A 102 -15.07 -6.29 -4.67
N PRO A 103 -15.24 -6.31 -5.99
CA PRO A 103 -15.88 -7.42 -6.71
C PRO A 103 -14.92 -8.62 -6.75
N TYR A 104 -14.61 -9.16 -5.59
CA TYR A 104 -13.63 -10.23 -5.41
C TYR A 104 -14.16 -11.60 -5.87
N ALA A 105 -15.45 -11.71 -6.13
CA ALA A 105 -16.10 -12.95 -6.55
C ALA A 105 -15.44 -13.62 -7.78
N GLU A 106 -14.72 -12.86 -8.60
CA GLU A 106 -14.12 -13.33 -9.83
C GLU A 106 -12.82 -14.14 -9.66
N ARG A 107 -12.08 -13.97 -8.55
CA ARG A 107 -10.82 -14.69 -8.31
C ARG A 107 -10.66 -15.11 -6.85
N PRO A 108 -11.35 -16.17 -6.41
CA PRO A 108 -11.16 -16.71 -5.08
C PRO A 108 -9.73 -17.23 -4.91
N ASP A 109 -9.27 -17.32 -3.65
CA ASP A 109 -8.03 -18.01 -3.34
C ASP A 109 -8.06 -19.43 -3.93
N PRO A 110 -7.00 -19.90 -4.61
CA PRO A 110 -6.98 -21.21 -5.26
C PRO A 110 -7.11 -22.40 -4.28
N ARG A 111 -6.83 -22.13 -3.00
CA ARG A 111 -6.95 -23.10 -1.91
C ARG A 111 -7.46 -22.40 -0.66
N PRO A 112 -8.72 -21.95 -0.65
CA PRO A 112 -9.24 -21.15 0.43
C PRO A 112 -9.30 -21.93 1.73
N LEU A 113 -8.93 -21.27 2.81
CA LEU A 113 -9.11 -21.80 4.16
C LEU A 113 -10.51 -21.46 4.66
N ARG A 114 -11.13 -22.42 5.38
CA ARG A 114 -12.32 -22.13 6.16
C ARG A 114 -11.99 -21.29 7.38
N VAL A 115 -12.96 -20.54 7.91
CA VAL A 115 -12.81 -19.66 9.09
C VAL A 115 -12.07 -20.36 10.22
N LYS A 116 -12.54 -21.53 10.63
CA LYS A 116 -11.92 -22.30 11.73
C LYS A 116 -10.45 -22.64 11.49
N VAL A 117 -10.09 -22.97 10.25
CA VAL A 117 -8.71 -23.34 9.89
C VAL A 117 -7.84 -22.07 9.82
N ALA A 118 -8.36 -20.99 9.30
CA ALA A 118 -7.66 -19.71 9.22
C ALA A 118 -7.26 -19.20 10.62
N HIS A 119 -8.15 -19.30 11.62
CA HIS A 119 -7.85 -18.95 13.01
C HIS A 119 -6.77 -19.82 13.67
N GLN A 120 -6.48 -21.01 13.11
CA GLN A 120 -5.45 -21.92 13.62
C GLN A 120 -4.08 -21.71 12.95
N LEU A 121 -3.97 -20.80 11.98
CA LEU A 121 -2.69 -20.48 11.36
C LEU A 121 -1.69 -20.04 12.42
N LYS A 122 -0.47 -20.57 12.28
CA LYS A 122 0.67 -20.17 13.11
C LYS A 122 1.54 -19.18 12.33
N GLU A 123 2.07 -18.23 13.06
CA GLU A 123 3.04 -17.32 12.48
C GLU A 123 4.27 -18.08 12.01
N MET A 124 4.64 -17.86 10.77
CA MET A 124 5.88 -18.35 10.17
C MET A 124 6.57 -17.19 9.50
N GLN A 125 7.80 -16.91 9.91
CA GLN A 125 8.52 -15.71 9.48
C GLN A 125 8.56 -15.56 7.95
N GLY A 126 7.96 -14.50 7.46
CA GLY A 126 7.95 -14.13 6.05
C GLY A 126 7.04 -14.97 5.16
N VAL A 127 6.35 -16.00 5.66
CA VAL A 127 5.43 -16.80 4.85
C VAL A 127 4.27 -15.94 4.35
N LEU A 128 3.98 -16.04 3.06
CA LEU A 128 2.89 -15.33 2.42
C LEU A 128 1.62 -16.20 2.47
N HIS A 129 0.87 -16.06 3.56
CA HIS A 129 -0.35 -16.83 3.79
C HIS A 129 -1.51 -16.28 2.98
N HIS A 130 -2.04 -17.07 2.04
CA HIS A 130 -3.32 -16.82 1.35
C HIS A 130 -3.57 -15.36 0.94
N PRO A 131 -2.69 -14.71 0.13
CA PRO A 131 -2.75 -13.26 -0.11
C PRO A 131 -4.08 -12.77 -0.65
N SER A 132 -4.72 -13.54 -1.54
CA SER A 132 -6.01 -13.17 -2.10
C SER A 132 -7.15 -13.29 -1.09
N GLN A 133 -7.11 -14.29 -0.22
CA GLN A 133 -8.10 -14.45 0.85
C GLN A 133 -7.91 -13.37 1.93
N TRP A 134 -6.66 -13.03 2.28
CA TRP A 134 -6.34 -11.90 3.14
C TRP A 134 -6.94 -10.60 2.61
N PHE A 135 -6.72 -10.30 1.32
CA PHE A 135 -7.23 -9.07 0.72
C PHE A 135 -8.76 -9.01 0.70
N ARG A 136 -9.44 -10.13 0.43
CA ARG A 136 -10.89 -10.21 0.54
C ARG A 136 -11.38 -9.86 1.95
N GLY A 137 -10.75 -10.42 2.98
CA GLY A 137 -11.09 -10.10 4.37
C GLY A 137 -10.79 -8.65 4.72
N TYR A 138 -9.71 -8.09 4.16
CA TYR A 138 -9.40 -6.68 4.33
C TYR A 138 -10.48 -5.77 3.74
N CYS A 139 -10.96 -6.04 2.54
CA CYS A 139 -12.06 -5.28 1.94
C CYS A 139 -13.37 -5.42 2.74
N ARG A 140 -13.68 -6.61 3.26
CA ARG A 140 -14.83 -6.84 4.13
C ARG A 140 -14.74 -6.05 5.44
N MET A 141 -13.56 -6.01 6.04
CA MET A 141 -13.32 -5.17 7.22
C MET A 141 -13.53 -3.68 6.91
N LEU A 142 -12.98 -3.21 5.79
CA LEU A 142 -13.13 -1.81 5.36
C LEU A 142 -14.60 -1.45 5.11
N ALA A 143 -15.36 -2.33 4.45
CA ALA A 143 -16.80 -2.14 4.22
C ALA A 143 -17.59 -2.05 5.54
N ARG A 144 -17.30 -2.96 6.48
CA ARG A 144 -17.89 -2.95 7.81
C ARG A 144 -17.56 -1.66 8.57
N LEU A 145 -16.28 -1.23 8.57
CA LEU A 145 -15.87 0.04 9.20
C LEU A 145 -16.59 1.25 8.58
N GLN A 146 -16.72 1.29 7.25
CA GLN A 146 -17.40 2.39 6.57
C GLN A 146 -18.89 2.45 6.95
N ARG A 147 -19.57 1.31 7.06
CA ARG A 147 -20.97 1.22 7.48
C ARG A 147 -21.14 1.65 8.93
N GLU A 148 -20.37 1.05 9.85
CA GLU A 148 -20.50 1.36 11.28
C GLU A 148 -20.10 2.82 11.60
N ALA A 149 -19.13 3.40 10.89
CA ALA A 149 -18.77 4.80 11.07
C ALA A 149 -19.89 5.76 10.70
N LYS A 150 -20.69 5.45 9.67
CA LYS A 150 -21.87 6.25 9.32
C LYS A 150 -22.95 6.24 10.43
N GLU A 151 -23.07 5.12 11.12
CA GLU A 151 -24.05 4.94 12.20
C GLU A 151 -23.58 5.59 13.51
N VAL A 152 -22.33 5.38 13.89
CA VAL A 152 -21.78 5.77 15.21
C VAL A 152 -21.23 7.20 15.22
N CYS A 153 -20.68 7.64 14.10
CA CYS A 153 -20.07 8.96 13.93
C CYS A 153 -20.63 9.67 12.69
N PRO A 154 -21.94 10.01 12.67
CA PRO A 154 -22.55 10.66 11.52
C PRO A 154 -21.83 11.98 11.20
N GLY A 155 -21.55 12.20 9.92
CA GLY A 155 -20.80 13.35 9.43
C GLY A 155 -19.28 13.25 9.58
N SER A 156 -18.73 12.15 10.12
CA SER A 156 -17.28 11.95 10.19
C SER A 156 -16.63 11.97 8.78
N LEU A 157 -15.41 12.46 8.74
CA LEU A 157 -14.59 12.51 7.51
C LEU A 157 -13.51 11.45 7.59
N TRP A 158 -13.27 10.77 6.48
CA TRP A 158 -12.13 9.87 6.34
C TRP A 158 -10.92 10.65 5.82
N LEU A 159 -9.75 10.47 6.45
CA LEU A 159 -8.49 10.99 5.88
C LEU A 159 -8.21 10.33 4.54
N ASN A 160 -8.41 9.01 4.47
CA ASN A 160 -8.48 8.24 3.25
C ASN A 160 -9.73 7.36 3.31
N ASP A 161 -10.58 7.48 2.31
CA ASP A 161 -11.81 6.70 2.23
C ASP A 161 -11.51 5.20 2.11
N PRO A 162 -12.22 4.32 2.83
CA PRO A 162 -12.00 2.88 2.77
C PRO A 162 -11.99 2.27 1.36
N ALA A 163 -12.82 2.77 0.44
CA ALA A 163 -12.84 2.28 -0.94
C ALA A 163 -11.60 2.71 -1.73
N ASP A 164 -11.08 3.92 -1.51
CA ASP A 164 -9.83 4.36 -2.11
C ASP A 164 -8.65 3.57 -1.54
N ILE A 165 -8.65 3.27 -0.23
CA ILE A 165 -7.63 2.42 0.41
C ILE A 165 -7.64 1.02 -0.24
N ALA A 166 -8.81 0.41 -0.43
CA ALA A 166 -8.93 -0.89 -1.11
C ALA A 166 -8.38 -0.82 -2.55
N ALA A 167 -8.72 0.25 -3.28
CA ALA A 167 -8.24 0.46 -4.66
C ALA A 167 -6.72 0.67 -4.73
N MET A 168 -6.12 1.46 -3.82
CA MET A 168 -4.67 1.66 -3.76
C MET A 168 -3.93 0.37 -3.33
N THR A 169 -4.57 -0.47 -2.51
CA THR A 169 -3.98 -1.74 -2.05
C THR A 169 -3.96 -2.79 -3.18
N ASP A 170 -4.93 -2.81 -4.09
CA ASP A 170 -4.87 -3.61 -5.32
C ASP A 170 -4.08 -2.88 -6.41
N LYS A 171 -2.83 -3.25 -6.60
CA LYS A 171 -1.93 -2.62 -7.59
C LYS A 171 -2.50 -2.60 -9.01
N ARG A 172 -3.30 -3.58 -9.40
CA ARG A 172 -3.97 -3.63 -10.71
C ARG A 172 -4.99 -2.51 -10.83
N ARG A 173 -5.82 -2.35 -9.78
CA ARG A 173 -6.85 -1.32 -9.75
C ARG A 173 -6.23 0.08 -9.65
N ALA A 174 -5.18 0.23 -8.83
CA ALA A 174 -4.43 1.48 -8.72
C ALA A 174 -3.84 1.89 -10.08
N GLN A 175 -3.18 0.98 -10.79
CA GLN A 175 -2.60 1.24 -12.11
C GLN A 175 -3.68 1.58 -13.15
N GLN A 176 -4.84 0.90 -13.10
CA GLN A 176 -5.97 1.22 -13.97
C GLN A 176 -6.47 2.65 -13.73
N ILE A 177 -6.73 3.04 -12.48
CA ILE A 177 -7.19 4.38 -12.10
C ILE A 177 -6.19 5.45 -12.55
N LEU A 178 -4.90 5.22 -12.34
CA LEU A 178 -3.85 6.14 -12.77
C LEU A 178 -3.81 6.28 -14.30
N SER A 179 -3.95 5.18 -15.04
CA SER A 179 -3.99 5.18 -16.51
C SER A 179 -5.22 5.91 -17.04
N GLU A 180 -6.39 5.67 -16.47
CA GLU A 180 -7.64 6.36 -16.81
C GLU A 180 -7.56 7.87 -16.55
N ALA A 181 -6.78 8.28 -15.53
CA ALA A 181 -6.48 9.68 -15.23
C ALA A 181 -5.35 10.28 -16.09
N GLY A 182 -4.80 9.53 -17.05
CA GLY A 182 -3.71 9.98 -17.93
C GLY A 182 -2.36 10.13 -17.25
N ILE A 183 -2.16 9.52 -16.08
CA ILE A 183 -0.90 9.60 -15.34
C ILE A 183 0.07 8.55 -15.88
N PRO A 184 1.33 8.90 -16.16
CA PRO A 184 2.30 7.95 -16.68
C PRO A 184 2.55 6.81 -15.69
N ILE A 185 2.35 5.58 -16.16
CA ILE A 185 2.61 4.33 -15.46
C ILE A 185 3.53 3.43 -16.31
N PRO A 186 4.27 2.48 -15.72
CA PRO A 186 4.90 1.44 -16.49
C PRO A 186 3.87 0.69 -17.33
N ARG A 187 4.11 0.56 -18.63
CA ARG A 187 3.15 -0.07 -19.55
C ARG A 187 2.81 -1.48 -19.09
N PRO A 188 1.52 -1.82 -18.89
CA PRO A 188 1.12 -3.18 -18.54
C PRO A 188 1.45 -4.14 -19.69
N LEU A 189 1.83 -5.37 -19.39
CA LEU A 189 2.13 -6.38 -20.41
C LEU A 189 0.86 -6.76 -21.18
N GLY A 190 -0.30 -6.81 -20.52
CA GLY A 190 -1.60 -7.01 -21.12
C GLY A 190 -2.52 -5.84 -20.81
N GLU A 191 -2.95 -5.06 -21.81
CA GLU A 191 -3.84 -3.91 -21.62
C GLU A 191 -5.27 -4.35 -21.32
N GLU A 192 -5.82 -5.24 -22.16
CA GLU A 192 -7.17 -5.77 -21.99
C GLU A 192 -7.19 -7.04 -21.11
N GLN A 193 -6.17 -7.88 -21.24
CA GLN A 193 -6.09 -9.13 -20.51
C GLN A 193 -4.67 -9.39 -20.02
N GLN A 194 -4.50 -9.48 -18.71
CA GLN A 194 -3.24 -9.87 -18.09
C GLN A 194 -2.95 -11.36 -18.29
N PRO A 195 -1.67 -11.78 -18.30
CA PRO A 195 -1.32 -13.20 -18.26
C PRO A 195 -1.96 -13.88 -17.04
N THR A 196 -2.32 -15.14 -17.19
CA THR A 196 -2.92 -15.94 -16.12
C THR A 196 -1.96 -16.95 -15.49
N ASP A 197 -0.85 -17.22 -16.19
CA ASP A 197 0.17 -18.18 -15.78
C ASP A 197 1.53 -17.88 -16.45
N TYR A 198 2.51 -18.73 -16.19
CA TYR A 198 3.84 -18.62 -16.75
C TYR A 198 3.87 -18.80 -18.28
N ALA A 199 3.04 -19.69 -18.83
CA ALA A 199 3.03 -19.96 -20.27
C ALA A 199 2.49 -18.75 -21.04
N SER A 200 1.32 -18.24 -20.64
CA SER A 200 0.71 -17.05 -21.23
C SER A 200 1.57 -15.78 -21.04
N LEU A 201 2.28 -15.66 -19.91
CA LEU A 201 3.25 -14.59 -19.70
C LEU A 201 4.34 -14.59 -20.76
N ARG A 202 4.99 -15.74 -21.00
CA ARG A 202 6.06 -15.85 -21.99
C ARG A 202 5.58 -15.57 -23.41
N GLU A 203 4.42 -16.11 -23.78
CA GLU A 203 3.79 -15.86 -25.07
C GLU A 203 3.55 -14.38 -25.30
N MET A 204 2.96 -13.69 -24.32
CA MET A 204 2.73 -12.25 -24.40
C MET A 204 4.04 -11.45 -24.44
N MET A 205 5.06 -11.82 -23.67
CA MET A 205 6.35 -11.15 -23.71
C MET A 205 7.00 -11.23 -25.09
N ILE A 206 6.92 -12.39 -25.75
CA ILE A 206 7.48 -12.62 -27.09
C ILE A 206 6.67 -11.84 -28.13
N SER A 207 5.34 -11.98 -28.14
CA SER A 207 4.46 -11.33 -29.12
C SER A 207 4.53 -9.81 -29.05
N ARG A 208 4.66 -9.24 -27.82
CA ARG A 208 4.75 -7.79 -27.59
C ARG A 208 6.18 -7.25 -27.60
N ARG A 209 7.18 -8.10 -27.85
CA ARG A 209 8.63 -7.77 -27.81
C ARG A 209 9.04 -7.11 -26.48
N MET A 210 8.39 -7.47 -25.37
CA MET A 210 8.67 -6.97 -24.04
C MET A 210 9.45 -8.02 -23.25
N HIS A 211 10.77 -8.05 -23.43
CA HIS A 211 11.65 -9.10 -22.89
C HIS A 211 12.07 -8.88 -21.44
N ARG A 212 11.67 -7.78 -20.82
CA ARG A 212 11.92 -7.45 -19.41
C ARG A 212 10.65 -6.90 -18.78
N VAL A 213 10.21 -7.54 -17.73
CA VAL A 213 9.00 -7.15 -17.00
C VAL A 213 9.21 -7.20 -15.49
N PHE A 214 8.45 -6.41 -14.77
CA PHE A 214 8.17 -6.63 -13.36
C PHE A 214 6.87 -7.42 -13.23
N ILE A 215 6.91 -8.51 -12.46
CA ILE A 215 5.72 -9.26 -12.08
C ILE A 215 5.49 -8.98 -10.61
N LYS A 216 4.28 -8.59 -10.24
CA LYS A 216 3.94 -8.18 -8.88
C LYS A 216 2.70 -8.93 -8.40
N LEU A 217 2.73 -9.37 -7.15
CA LEU A 217 1.51 -9.79 -6.45
C LEU A 217 0.64 -8.56 -6.22
N ALA A 218 -0.64 -8.60 -6.61
CA ALA A 218 -1.54 -7.44 -6.59
C ALA A 218 -1.65 -6.81 -5.19
N PHE A 219 -1.70 -7.62 -4.15
CA PHE A 219 -1.91 -7.22 -2.76
C PHE A 219 -0.63 -7.24 -1.92
N GLY A 220 0.54 -7.29 -2.55
CA GLY A 220 1.83 -7.35 -1.86
C GLY A 220 2.27 -6.00 -1.31
N SER A 221 2.81 -5.99 -0.10
CA SER A 221 3.51 -4.88 0.54
C SER A 221 4.98 -5.22 0.77
N ALA A 222 5.82 -4.25 1.14
CA ALA A 222 7.23 -4.44 1.50
C ALA A 222 8.05 -5.26 0.48
N ALA A 223 7.79 -5.07 -0.82
CA ALA A 223 8.35 -5.84 -1.94
C ALA A 223 8.01 -7.36 -1.90
N SER A 224 7.00 -7.78 -1.16
CA SER A 224 6.54 -9.17 -1.16
C SER A 224 5.91 -9.53 -2.51
N GLY A 225 6.34 -10.66 -3.09
CA GLY A 225 5.78 -11.13 -4.35
C GLY A 225 6.15 -10.27 -5.57
N VAL A 226 7.34 -9.66 -5.58
CA VAL A 226 7.87 -8.90 -6.72
C VAL A 226 8.96 -9.70 -7.41
N ILE A 227 8.90 -9.79 -8.75
CA ILE A 227 9.90 -10.43 -9.60
C ILE A 227 10.33 -9.45 -10.69
N ALA A 228 11.63 -9.18 -10.79
CA ALA A 228 12.23 -8.58 -11.97
C ALA A 228 12.62 -9.75 -12.91
N TYR A 229 11.83 -9.96 -13.96
CA TYR A 229 11.94 -11.10 -14.86
C TYR A 229 12.46 -10.68 -16.23
N GLN A 230 13.39 -11.45 -16.75
CA GLN A 230 13.99 -11.26 -18.06
C GLN A 230 13.99 -12.56 -18.85
N LEU A 231 13.58 -12.48 -20.11
CA LEU A 231 13.59 -13.56 -21.09
C LEU A 231 14.48 -13.17 -22.27
N HIS A 232 15.49 -14.00 -22.60
CA HIS A 232 16.33 -13.77 -23.77
C HIS A 232 15.56 -14.14 -25.05
N PRO A 233 15.37 -13.22 -26.02
CA PRO A 233 14.44 -13.43 -27.14
C PRO A 233 14.86 -14.53 -28.09
N VAL A 234 16.17 -14.85 -28.20
CA VAL A 234 16.71 -15.83 -29.15
C VAL A 234 16.92 -17.19 -28.48
N THR A 235 17.59 -17.21 -27.32
CA THR A 235 17.96 -18.48 -26.67
C THR A 235 16.86 -19.01 -25.73
N GLY A 236 15.87 -18.20 -25.39
CA GLY A 236 14.85 -18.53 -24.38
C GLY A 236 15.41 -18.61 -22.95
N ALA A 237 16.68 -18.28 -22.74
CA ALA A 237 17.27 -18.23 -21.41
C ALA A 237 16.57 -17.18 -20.54
N GLU A 238 16.35 -17.51 -19.27
CA GLU A 238 15.56 -16.67 -18.36
C GLU A 238 16.25 -16.42 -17.04
N VAL A 239 15.96 -15.26 -16.46
CA VAL A 239 16.45 -14.86 -15.15
C VAL A 239 15.31 -14.19 -14.37
N ALA A 240 15.08 -14.65 -13.15
CA ALA A 240 14.19 -14.03 -12.20
C ALA A 240 14.97 -13.53 -10.97
N LEU A 241 14.91 -12.23 -10.70
CA LEU A 241 15.39 -11.63 -9.47
C LEU A 241 14.18 -11.32 -8.61
N THR A 242 14.09 -11.91 -7.41
CA THR A 242 12.88 -11.82 -6.58
C THR A 242 13.20 -11.92 -5.10
N THR A 243 12.31 -11.38 -4.27
CA THR A 243 12.30 -11.60 -2.82
C THR A 243 11.65 -12.92 -2.44
N VAL A 244 10.95 -13.58 -3.36
CA VAL A 244 10.22 -14.82 -3.08
C VAL A 244 11.19 -15.98 -2.95
N GLY A 245 11.19 -16.61 -1.78
CA GLY A 245 11.78 -17.91 -1.55
C GLY A 245 10.72 -19.01 -1.70
N VAL A 246 11.16 -20.21 -2.08
CA VAL A 246 10.32 -21.40 -2.20
C VAL A 246 10.90 -22.50 -1.34
N GLU A 247 10.06 -23.13 -0.54
CA GLU A 247 10.38 -24.35 0.18
C GLU A 247 9.53 -25.47 -0.39
N ASN A 248 10.17 -26.43 -1.04
CA ASN A 248 9.51 -27.55 -1.69
C ASN A 248 9.41 -28.75 -0.75
N TYR A 249 8.30 -29.46 -0.83
CA TYR A 249 8.01 -30.65 -0.05
C TYR A 249 7.56 -31.78 -0.97
N ILE A 250 7.82 -33.02 -0.57
CA ILE A 250 7.44 -34.23 -1.34
C ILE A 250 5.93 -34.48 -1.24
N THR A 251 5.36 -34.30 -0.04
CA THR A 251 3.98 -34.72 0.28
C THR A 251 2.98 -33.58 0.46
N ARG A 252 3.44 -32.34 0.39
CA ARG A 252 2.58 -31.14 0.54
C ARG A 252 2.98 -30.07 -0.49
N PRO A 253 2.08 -29.09 -0.74
CA PRO A 253 2.40 -27.97 -1.62
C PRO A 253 3.61 -27.17 -1.15
N PRO A 254 4.33 -26.53 -2.08
CA PRO A 254 5.42 -25.64 -1.74
C PRO A 254 4.91 -24.45 -0.89
N ILE A 255 5.75 -23.96 0.01
CA ILE A 255 5.53 -22.75 0.78
C ILE A 255 6.31 -21.61 0.10
N TYR A 256 5.62 -20.48 -0.11
CA TYR A 256 6.21 -19.26 -0.63
C TYR A 256 6.36 -18.25 0.49
N TYR A 257 7.53 -17.62 0.58
CA TYR A 257 7.84 -16.67 1.65
C TYR A 257 8.66 -15.49 1.14
N ASN A 258 8.50 -14.34 1.77
CA ASN A 258 9.37 -13.19 1.57
C ASN A 258 10.68 -13.44 2.32
N SER A 259 11.76 -13.65 1.57
CA SER A 259 13.05 -14.03 2.16
C SER A 259 13.81 -12.84 2.80
N GLY A 260 13.31 -11.61 2.67
CA GLY A 260 14.03 -10.39 3.11
C GLY A 260 15.35 -10.16 2.37
N LYS A 261 15.67 -11.00 1.39
CA LYS A 261 16.87 -10.93 0.54
C LYS A 261 16.48 -11.16 -0.91
N LEU A 262 17.24 -10.57 -1.82
CA LEU A 262 17.06 -10.83 -3.25
C LEU A 262 17.69 -12.19 -3.62
N ARG A 263 16.89 -13.00 -4.30
CA ARG A 263 17.29 -14.30 -4.87
C ARG A 263 17.35 -14.21 -6.38
N ARG A 264 18.24 -14.97 -6.99
CA ARG A 264 18.38 -15.10 -8.43
C ARG A 264 18.10 -16.54 -8.82
N TYR A 265 17.09 -16.73 -9.65
CA TYR A 265 16.74 -18.02 -10.24
C TYR A 265 16.98 -18.02 -11.75
N THR A 266 17.44 -19.15 -12.28
CA THR A 266 17.67 -19.38 -13.72
C THR A 266 17.09 -20.71 -14.18
N ASP A 267 16.61 -21.54 -13.25
CA ASP A 267 15.94 -22.79 -13.57
C ASP A 267 14.44 -22.54 -13.81
N THR A 268 13.95 -23.06 -14.92
CA THR A 268 12.57 -22.88 -15.37
C THR A 268 11.55 -23.44 -14.39
N ALA A 269 11.84 -24.51 -13.68
CA ALA A 269 10.89 -25.15 -12.78
C ALA A 269 10.57 -24.25 -11.57
N THR A 270 11.59 -23.67 -10.93
CA THR A 270 11.41 -22.73 -9.83
C THR A 270 10.76 -21.44 -10.32
N ILE A 271 11.22 -20.88 -11.43
CA ILE A 271 10.67 -19.63 -12.00
C ILE A 271 9.19 -19.79 -12.32
N SER A 272 8.81 -20.84 -13.05
CA SER A 272 7.42 -21.11 -13.42
C SER A 272 6.54 -21.37 -12.18
N GLY A 273 7.07 -22.08 -11.19
CA GLY A 273 6.38 -22.32 -9.91
C GLY A 273 6.01 -21.02 -9.18
N ILE A 274 6.97 -20.09 -9.05
CA ILE A 274 6.76 -18.80 -8.40
C ILE A 274 5.78 -17.94 -9.21
N ILE A 275 5.97 -17.82 -10.51
CA ILE A 275 5.10 -17.00 -11.38
C ILE A 275 3.68 -17.55 -11.37
N ASN A 276 3.49 -18.85 -11.50
CA ASN A 276 2.18 -19.48 -11.43
C ASN A 276 1.50 -19.25 -10.07
N TRP A 277 2.26 -19.27 -8.98
CA TRP A 277 1.73 -18.97 -7.66
C TRP A 277 1.27 -17.50 -7.57
N ILE A 278 2.06 -16.55 -8.05
CA ILE A 278 1.68 -15.11 -8.06
C ILE A 278 0.40 -14.90 -8.87
N TYR A 279 0.32 -15.45 -10.08
CA TYR A 279 -0.88 -15.27 -10.92
C TYR A 279 -2.14 -15.91 -10.34
N ARG A 280 -2.01 -17.03 -9.66
CA ARG A 280 -3.14 -17.64 -8.93
C ARG A 280 -3.69 -16.73 -7.83
N HIS A 281 -2.87 -15.86 -7.25
CA HIS A 281 -3.26 -14.87 -6.25
C HIS A 281 -3.47 -13.46 -6.82
N GLY A 282 -3.65 -13.31 -8.12
CA GLY A 282 -3.98 -12.04 -8.74
C GLY A 282 -2.78 -11.20 -9.15
N GLY A 283 -1.68 -11.83 -9.54
CA GLY A 283 -0.50 -11.15 -10.06
C GLY A 283 -0.75 -10.39 -11.36
N TYR A 284 0.11 -9.42 -11.65
CA TYR A 284 0.14 -8.70 -12.91
C TYR A 284 1.58 -8.42 -13.36
N ALA A 285 1.75 -8.14 -14.65
CA ALA A 285 3.05 -7.83 -15.24
C ALA A 285 3.04 -6.45 -15.90
N GLU A 286 4.14 -5.72 -15.71
CA GLU A 286 4.36 -4.40 -16.29
C GLU A 286 5.77 -4.29 -16.87
N GLN A 287 5.98 -3.32 -17.75
CA GLN A 287 7.26 -3.02 -18.34
C GLN A 287 8.32 -2.71 -17.28
N TRP A 288 9.49 -3.32 -17.40
CA TRP A 288 10.64 -2.93 -16.61
C TRP A 288 11.23 -1.62 -17.15
N ILE A 289 10.99 -0.52 -16.47
CA ILE A 289 11.59 0.78 -16.77
C ILE A 289 13.05 0.79 -16.30
N PRO A 290 14.02 1.02 -17.19
CA PRO A 290 15.40 1.27 -16.77
C PRO A 290 15.46 2.57 -15.97
N LYS A 291 15.72 2.44 -14.67
CA LYS A 291 15.74 3.59 -13.76
C LYS A 291 16.98 4.44 -13.95
N ILE A 292 16.86 5.74 -13.63
CA ILE A 292 18.00 6.63 -13.47
C ILE A 292 19.00 6.06 -12.45
N GLY A 293 20.28 6.41 -12.60
CA GLY A 293 21.35 5.86 -11.76
C GLY A 293 22.13 6.94 -11.00
N HIS A 294 22.64 6.53 -9.83
CA HIS A 294 23.61 7.29 -9.04
C HIS A 294 24.79 6.36 -8.70
N ASN A 295 26.00 6.72 -9.11
CA ASN A 295 27.23 5.93 -8.88
C ASN A 295 27.09 4.44 -9.28
N GLY A 296 26.52 4.18 -10.46
CA GLY A 296 26.32 2.83 -10.98
C GLY A 296 25.19 2.02 -10.35
N LYS A 297 24.41 2.61 -9.43
CA LYS A 297 23.24 2.02 -8.78
C LYS A 297 21.96 2.69 -9.26
N ALA A 298 20.89 1.91 -9.44
CA ALA A 298 19.58 2.43 -9.80
C ALA A 298 18.83 2.98 -8.59
N PHE A 299 17.96 3.97 -8.79
CA PHE A 299 17.10 4.46 -7.71
C PHE A 299 15.69 4.84 -8.21
N ASP A 300 14.78 4.94 -7.28
CA ASP A 300 13.47 5.56 -7.43
C ASP A 300 13.20 6.51 -6.25
N ILE A 301 12.14 7.28 -6.36
CA ILE A 301 11.75 8.24 -5.33
C ILE A 301 10.49 7.76 -4.61
N ARG A 302 10.54 7.69 -3.27
CA ARG A 302 9.37 7.66 -2.42
C ARG A 302 9.00 9.10 -2.07
N GLN A 303 7.88 9.58 -2.62
CA GLN A 303 7.33 10.91 -2.38
C GLN A 303 6.09 10.82 -1.50
N LEU A 304 6.09 11.48 -0.35
CA LEU A 304 4.88 11.64 0.46
C LEU A 304 4.07 12.82 -0.08
N VAL A 305 2.79 12.61 -0.23
CA VAL A 305 1.80 13.65 -0.55
C VAL A 305 0.79 13.73 0.58
N VAL A 306 0.57 14.94 1.08
CA VAL A 306 -0.43 15.26 2.12
C VAL A 306 -1.36 16.33 1.55
N LEU A 307 -2.62 16.00 1.37
CA LEU A 307 -3.63 16.82 0.71
C LEU A 307 -3.16 17.30 -0.69
N ARG A 308 -2.79 18.55 -0.79
CA ARG A 308 -2.35 19.18 -2.06
C ARG A 308 -0.86 19.51 -2.08
N GLU A 309 -0.08 18.90 -1.20
CA GLU A 309 1.35 19.21 -1.09
C GLU A 309 2.20 17.93 -1.15
N ALA A 310 3.11 17.89 -2.12
CA ALA A 310 4.18 16.91 -2.17
C ALA A 310 5.29 17.35 -1.22
N CYS A 311 5.43 16.67 -0.10
CA CYS A 311 6.27 17.11 1.02
C CYS A 311 7.57 16.29 1.12
N HIS A 312 7.63 15.32 2.01
CA HIS A 312 8.84 14.53 2.27
C HIS A 312 9.17 13.59 1.10
N ALA A 313 10.44 13.52 0.72
CA ALA A 313 10.91 12.63 -0.33
C ALA A 313 12.25 11.99 0.01
N ILE A 314 12.45 10.75 -0.42
CA ILE A 314 13.74 10.05 -0.40
C ILE A 314 14.00 9.33 -1.72
N ALA A 315 15.26 9.30 -2.13
CA ALA A 315 15.77 8.38 -3.14
C ALA A 315 16.13 7.04 -2.46
N ARG A 316 15.62 5.95 -3.01
CA ARG A 316 15.91 4.58 -2.57
C ARG A 316 16.92 3.97 -3.56
N VAL A 317 18.19 3.98 -3.20
CA VAL A 317 19.29 3.59 -4.09
C VAL A 317 19.67 2.13 -3.88
N SER A 318 19.71 1.34 -4.95
CA SER A 318 20.00 -0.08 -4.93
C SER A 318 20.91 -0.52 -6.08
N SER A 319 21.79 -1.49 -5.82
CA SER A 319 22.57 -2.17 -6.85
C SER A 319 21.74 -3.22 -7.64
N THR A 320 20.47 -3.37 -7.28
CA THR A 320 19.53 -4.32 -7.89
C THR A 320 18.35 -3.57 -8.51
N PRO A 321 17.60 -4.18 -9.44
CA PRO A 321 16.45 -3.52 -10.05
C PRO A 321 15.30 -3.25 -9.07
N ILE A 322 15.23 -4.01 -7.95
CA ILE A 322 14.21 -3.84 -6.92
C ILE A 322 14.73 -2.86 -5.86
N THR A 323 14.18 -1.67 -5.86
CA THR A 323 14.49 -0.61 -4.89
C THR A 323 13.44 -0.63 -3.79
N ASN A 324 13.84 -1.07 -2.59
CA ASN A 324 12.95 -1.10 -1.43
C ASN A 324 13.79 -0.99 -0.15
N LEU A 325 13.33 -0.20 0.82
CA LEU A 325 14.04 0.01 2.10
C LEU A 325 14.15 -1.27 2.93
N HIS A 326 13.16 -2.17 2.85
CA HIS A 326 13.21 -3.49 3.50
C HIS A 326 14.31 -4.40 2.93
N LEU A 327 14.80 -4.11 1.72
CA LEU A 327 15.93 -4.80 1.08
C LEU A 327 17.27 -4.10 1.29
N ARG A 328 17.37 -3.23 2.30
CA ARG A 328 18.56 -2.45 2.64
C ARG A 328 19.03 -1.52 1.51
N SER A 329 18.08 -1.00 0.70
CA SER A 329 18.39 0.11 -0.21
C SER A 329 18.93 1.31 0.57
N GLN A 330 19.96 1.95 0.03
CA GLN A 330 20.54 3.15 0.63
C GLN A 330 19.53 4.30 0.51
N ARG A 331 19.41 5.08 1.57
CA ARG A 331 18.54 6.27 1.60
C ARG A 331 19.39 7.51 1.33
N MET A 332 18.89 8.37 0.47
CA MET A 332 19.50 9.67 0.15
C MET A 332 18.40 10.70 -0.05
N SER A 333 18.72 11.98 0.09
CA SER A 333 17.84 13.01 -0.44
C SER A 333 17.85 12.97 -1.98
N PRO A 334 16.79 13.44 -2.65
CA PRO A 334 16.78 13.51 -4.12
C PRO A 334 17.96 14.31 -4.69
N SER A 335 18.37 15.38 -4.01
CA SER A 335 19.52 16.21 -4.42
C SER A 335 20.85 15.47 -4.30
N GLU A 336 21.10 14.74 -3.18
CA GLU A 336 22.29 13.90 -3.01
C GLU A 336 22.35 12.78 -4.05
N ALA A 337 21.20 12.27 -4.49
CA ALA A 337 21.10 11.29 -5.58
C ALA A 337 21.37 11.91 -6.97
N GLY A 338 21.60 13.23 -7.05
CA GLY A 338 21.97 13.94 -8.26
C GLY A 338 20.78 14.41 -9.11
N LEU A 339 19.55 14.45 -8.57
CA LEU A 339 18.40 14.99 -9.28
C LEU A 339 18.43 16.50 -9.33
N SER A 340 18.32 17.06 -10.54
CA SER A 340 18.12 18.49 -10.73
C SER A 340 16.77 18.94 -10.14
N GLU A 341 16.66 20.22 -9.78
CA GLU A 341 15.40 20.77 -9.26
C GLU A 341 14.24 20.61 -10.25
N PHE A 342 14.51 20.70 -11.54
CA PHE A 342 13.52 20.45 -12.59
C PHE A 342 12.93 19.05 -12.52
N ILE A 343 13.77 18.01 -12.35
CA ILE A 343 13.29 16.63 -12.23
C ILE A 343 12.59 16.41 -10.89
N GLN A 344 13.08 17.00 -9.81
CA GLN A 344 12.40 16.95 -8.51
C GLN A 344 10.99 17.56 -8.59
N GLU A 345 10.83 18.66 -9.31
CA GLU A 345 9.52 19.27 -9.53
C GLU A 345 8.60 18.35 -10.37
N GLN A 346 9.12 17.70 -11.40
CA GLN A 346 8.35 16.70 -12.15
C GLN A 346 7.91 15.54 -11.26
N VAL A 347 8.76 15.06 -10.36
CA VAL A 347 8.41 14.01 -9.38
C VAL A 347 7.28 14.48 -8.47
N ARG A 348 7.39 15.70 -7.90
CA ARG A 348 6.35 16.31 -7.06
C ARG A 348 5.01 16.39 -7.79
N ASN A 349 5.01 16.93 -9.01
CA ASN A 349 3.81 17.09 -9.82
C ASN A 349 3.18 15.74 -10.21
N THR A 350 3.99 14.76 -10.58
CA THR A 350 3.52 13.39 -10.87
C THR A 350 2.88 12.75 -9.63
N ALA A 351 3.48 12.92 -8.46
CA ALA A 351 2.94 12.39 -7.21
C ALA A 351 1.64 13.10 -6.78
N LEU A 352 1.54 14.42 -6.95
CA LEU A 352 0.31 15.19 -6.71
C LEU A 352 -0.83 14.71 -7.59
N GLN A 353 -0.57 14.53 -8.89
CA GLN A 353 -1.55 14.02 -9.83
C GLN A 353 -1.97 12.58 -9.46
N ALA A 354 -1.02 11.74 -9.02
CA ALA A 354 -1.32 10.38 -8.59
C ALA A 354 -2.29 10.33 -7.40
N LEU A 355 -2.10 11.17 -6.37
CA LEU A 355 -3.06 11.23 -5.27
C LEU A 355 -4.40 11.84 -5.70
N ALA A 356 -4.40 12.83 -6.61
CA ALA A 356 -5.62 13.44 -7.12
C ALA A 356 -6.53 12.46 -7.89
N ALA A 357 -5.97 11.35 -8.42
CA ALA A 357 -6.76 10.26 -9.01
C ALA A 357 -7.57 9.46 -7.98
N PHE A 358 -7.31 9.65 -6.68
CA PHE A 358 -8.05 9.08 -5.57
C PHE A 358 -8.72 10.22 -4.77
N PRO A 359 -9.80 10.80 -5.28
CA PRO A 359 -10.31 12.10 -4.81
C PRO A 359 -10.85 12.13 -3.39
N ARG A 360 -11.08 10.95 -2.78
CA ARG A 360 -11.53 10.81 -1.39
C ARG A 360 -10.40 10.48 -0.43
N SER A 361 -9.14 10.69 -0.86
CA SER A 361 -7.94 10.40 -0.08
C SER A 361 -7.07 11.63 0.07
N GLY A 362 -6.62 11.88 1.31
CA GLY A 362 -5.80 13.03 1.67
C GLY A 362 -4.31 12.73 1.81
N VAL A 363 -3.90 11.47 1.93
CA VAL A 363 -2.49 11.10 2.16
C VAL A 363 -2.10 9.86 1.35
N ALA A 364 -0.96 9.90 0.68
CA ALA A 364 -0.35 8.71 0.10
C ALA A 364 1.17 8.83 -0.01
N GLY A 365 1.85 7.69 0.09
CA GLY A 365 3.26 7.53 -0.29
C GLY A 365 3.36 7.04 -1.73
N ILE A 366 3.88 7.86 -2.63
CA ILE A 366 3.94 7.56 -4.06
C ILE A 366 5.33 7.08 -4.44
N ASP A 367 5.42 5.93 -5.11
CA ASP A 367 6.66 5.43 -5.70
C ASP A 367 6.79 5.95 -7.13
N VAL A 368 7.74 6.86 -7.35
CA VAL A 368 7.99 7.46 -8.66
C VAL A 368 9.28 6.91 -9.24
N LEU A 369 9.18 6.25 -10.40
CA LEU A 369 10.32 5.84 -11.22
C LEU A 369 10.70 6.98 -12.15
N ILE A 370 11.99 7.18 -12.35
CA ILE A 370 12.52 8.12 -13.34
C ILE A 370 13.29 7.29 -14.37
N SER A 371 12.89 7.39 -15.64
CA SER A 371 13.58 6.68 -16.73
C SER A 371 14.99 7.22 -16.92
N GLY A 372 15.99 6.33 -16.97
CA GLY A 372 17.40 6.71 -17.19
C GLY A 372 17.68 7.30 -18.56
N GLY A 373 16.84 7.04 -19.57
CA GLY A 373 16.99 7.60 -20.92
C GLY A 373 16.25 8.91 -21.10
N SER A 374 14.93 8.89 -20.94
CA SER A 374 14.05 10.04 -21.20
C SER A 374 13.88 10.99 -20.02
N GLN A 375 14.32 10.61 -18.83
CA GLN A 375 14.03 11.29 -17.55
C GLN A 375 12.53 11.45 -17.23
N GLN A 376 11.68 10.76 -17.96
CA GLN A 376 10.24 10.74 -17.71
C GLN A 376 9.93 10.05 -16.37
N CYS A 377 8.98 10.63 -15.62
CA CYS A 377 8.46 10.09 -14.37
C CYS A 377 7.31 9.12 -14.62
N PHE A 378 7.27 8.01 -13.87
CA PHE A 378 6.21 7.01 -13.92
C PHE A 378 5.81 6.65 -12.48
N VAL A 379 4.52 6.51 -12.22
CA VAL A 379 4.03 6.02 -10.93
C VAL A 379 4.05 4.49 -10.91
N ALA A 380 4.86 3.91 -10.03
CA ALA A 380 4.99 2.45 -9.89
C ALA A 380 4.06 1.86 -8.81
N ASP A 381 3.76 2.64 -7.75
CA ASP A 381 2.92 2.21 -6.63
C ASP A 381 2.34 3.40 -5.89
N VAL A 382 1.14 3.23 -5.32
CA VAL A 382 0.46 4.19 -4.44
C VAL A 382 0.19 3.52 -3.11
N ASN A 383 0.74 4.08 -2.02
CA ASN A 383 0.64 3.50 -0.69
C ASN A 383 -0.33 4.33 0.16
N PRO A 384 -1.51 3.79 0.54
CA PRO A 384 -2.61 4.56 1.12
C PRO A 384 -2.37 5.07 2.55
N PHE A 385 -1.31 4.62 3.23
CA PHE A 385 -1.04 4.99 4.62
C PHE A 385 0.08 6.01 4.77
N GLY A 386 0.44 6.73 3.69
CA GLY A 386 1.60 7.59 3.70
C GLY A 386 2.91 6.81 3.95
N ASP A 387 3.87 7.41 4.61
CA ASP A 387 5.10 6.73 5.00
C ASP A 387 5.73 7.34 6.26
N LEU A 388 6.44 6.48 7.02
CA LEU A 388 7.36 6.87 8.08
C LEU A 388 8.74 7.07 7.47
N LEU A 389 8.99 8.25 6.93
CA LEU A 389 10.32 8.61 6.41
C LEU A 389 11.17 9.11 7.58
N TYR A 390 11.74 8.17 8.34
CA TYR A 390 12.60 8.50 9.49
C TYR A 390 13.76 9.41 9.07
N ASP A 391 14.06 10.38 9.92
CA ASP A 391 15.17 11.35 9.75
C ASP A 391 15.04 12.25 8.50
N VAL A 392 13.87 12.27 7.86
CA VAL A 392 13.56 13.20 6.79
C VAL A 392 12.72 14.35 7.34
N LYS A 393 13.17 15.57 7.14
CA LYS A 393 12.45 16.77 7.57
C LYS A 393 11.97 17.56 6.36
N TYR A 394 10.74 18.03 6.43
CA TYR A 394 10.18 18.97 5.49
C TYR A 394 9.69 20.20 6.23
N ARG A 395 10.24 21.37 5.93
CA ARG A 395 9.99 22.63 6.67
C ARG A 395 10.16 22.44 8.19
N GLY A 396 11.18 21.68 8.59
CA GLY A 396 11.50 21.40 9.99
C GLY A 396 10.66 20.33 10.68
N CYS A 397 9.64 19.77 10.01
CA CYS A 397 8.73 18.79 10.56
C CYS A 397 9.04 17.36 10.08
N SER A 398 8.81 16.36 10.93
CA SER A 398 8.70 14.96 10.53
C SER A 398 7.43 14.71 9.71
N THR A 399 7.27 13.53 9.16
CA THR A 399 6.10 13.18 8.33
C THR A 399 4.78 13.40 9.08
N TYR A 400 4.64 12.85 10.29
CA TYR A 400 3.41 12.99 11.06
C TYR A 400 3.21 14.39 11.68
N GLU A 401 4.29 15.09 12.06
CA GLU A 401 4.16 16.50 12.47
C GLU A 401 3.61 17.36 11.34
N TRP A 402 4.12 17.13 10.10
CA TRP A 402 3.62 17.85 8.93
C TRP A 402 2.16 17.50 8.63
N GLU A 403 1.81 16.21 8.61
CA GLU A 403 0.43 15.77 8.43
C GLU A 403 -0.51 16.42 9.46
N MET A 404 -0.16 16.40 10.75
CA MET A 404 -0.99 16.98 11.81
C MET A 404 -1.15 18.50 11.63
N LYS A 405 -0.08 19.23 11.28
CA LYS A 405 -0.15 20.68 11.01
C LYS A 405 -1.10 21.01 9.86
N VAL A 406 -0.99 20.27 8.75
CA VAL A 406 -1.82 20.53 7.56
C VAL A 406 -3.27 20.17 7.81
N LEU A 407 -3.55 19.07 8.53
CA LEU A 407 -4.91 18.63 8.85
C LEU A 407 -5.64 19.53 9.85
N THR A 408 -4.93 20.31 10.65
CA THR A 408 -5.54 21.30 11.58
C THR A 408 -5.75 22.66 10.96
N ALA A 409 -5.13 22.97 9.83
CA ALA A 409 -5.43 24.18 9.08
C ALA A 409 -6.89 24.14 8.61
N ARG A 410 -7.66 25.17 8.94
CA ARG A 410 -9.15 25.22 8.85
C ARG A 410 -9.76 24.84 7.49
N ASP A 411 -8.99 24.85 6.42
CA ASP A 411 -9.47 24.63 5.05
C ASP A 411 -9.85 23.17 4.73
N TYR A 412 -9.39 22.19 5.49
CA TYR A 412 -9.76 20.79 5.27
C TYR A 412 -11.17 20.45 5.76
N ILE A 413 -11.62 21.12 6.82
CA ILE A 413 -12.93 20.86 7.46
C ILE A 413 -14.09 21.48 6.66
N THR A 414 -13.82 22.53 5.87
CA THR A 414 -14.86 23.32 5.19
C THR A 414 -15.14 22.90 3.74
N HIS A 415 -14.22 22.20 3.05
CA HIS A 415 -14.39 21.82 1.63
C HIS A 415 -13.78 20.46 1.29
N PRO A 416 -14.39 19.33 1.70
CA PRO A 416 -13.87 18.00 1.33
C PRO A 416 -14.13 17.61 -0.14
N SER A 417 -14.86 18.41 -0.93
CA SER A 417 -15.37 18.01 -2.25
C SER A 417 -15.28 19.07 -3.34
N THR A 418 -14.35 20.03 -3.27
CA THR A 418 -14.15 20.92 -4.42
C THR A 418 -13.23 20.24 -5.43
N PRO A 419 -13.72 19.87 -6.65
CA PRO A 419 -12.86 19.27 -7.67
C PRO A 419 -11.77 20.25 -8.09
N LEU A 420 -10.56 19.74 -8.31
CA LEU A 420 -9.39 20.46 -8.84
C LEU A 420 -9.58 20.77 -10.34
N ILE A 421 -10.63 21.49 -10.71
CA ILE A 421 -10.73 22.07 -12.05
C ILE A 421 -10.23 23.50 -11.93
N LYS A 422 -9.00 23.75 -12.38
CA LYS A 422 -8.59 25.10 -12.72
C LYS A 422 -9.40 25.52 -13.93
N GLU A 423 -10.26 26.53 -13.77
CA GLU A 423 -10.73 27.31 -14.90
C GLU A 423 -9.50 27.87 -15.62
N GLY A 424 -9.40 27.53 -16.91
CA GLY A 424 -8.39 28.08 -17.79
C GLY A 424 -8.55 29.59 -17.84
N SER A 425 -7.52 30.31 -17.50
CA SER A 425 -7.38 31.72 -17.85
C SER A 425 -7.24 31.82 -19.37
N SER A 426 -8.24 32.40 -19.97
CA SER A 426 -8.25 32.96 -21.31
C SER A 426 -7.05 33.81 -21.62
#